data_2934534abfebc53339c30a966696b11a
#
_entry.id   2934534abfebc53339c30a966696b11a
#
_cell.length_a   1.000
_cell.length_b   1.000
_cell.length_c   1.000
_cell.angle_alpha   90.00
_cell.angle_beta   90.00
_cell.angle_gamma   90.00
#
_symmetry.space_group_name_H-M   'P 1'
#
loop_
_entity.id
_entity.type
_entity.pdbx_description
1 polymer ?
#
loop_
_entity_poly.entity_id
_entity_poly.type
_entity_poly.pdbx_seq_one_letter_code
_entity_poly.pdbx_strand_id
1 'polypeptide(L)'
;KEHNIAMRQRAIDRGLRLNEFGLIPEDKVGELKGMDAAAFSLMATDEAAIYAHLDLAYVPPELREDMGEVEAAQNGDLPDLIETSDIKGALHNHTTLSDGEASLEMMADTARKMGWNWLGIADHSPTLKIANGASAEDLLQQGRTIKQYNADWANDGVDFRLFHGVESDILEGGKLDHPDDVLAELDYVVASVHAMTKWRGRDELENTEELMRVIDHPATNVLG
;
A
#
# COMPACT_ATOMS: atom_id res chain seq x y z
N LYS A 1 -3.99 0.70 21.23
CA LYS A 1 -4.11 0.92 22.69
C LYS A 1 -5.35 0.21 23.22
N GLU A 2 -6.50 0.43 22.62
CA GLU A 2 -7.82 -0.07 23.01
C GLU A 2 -7.87 -1.60 22.96
N HIS A 3 -7.33 -2.23 21.93
CA HIS A 3 -7.14 -3.67 21.82
C HIS A 3 -6.44 -4.27 23.06
N ASN A 4 -5.35 -3.64 23.52
CA ASN A 4 -4.63 -4.12 24.70
C ASN A 4 -5.46 -3.99 25.98
N ILE A 5 -6.37 -3.03 26.06
CA ILE A 5 -7.31 -2.89 27.17
C ILE A 5 -8.32 -4.04 27.14
N ALA A 6 -8.88 -4.36 25.96
CA ALA A 6 -9.79 -5.48 25.78
C ALA A 6 -9.12 -6.82 26.16
N MET A 7 -7.88 -7.05 25.71
CA MET A 7 -7.10 -8.24 26.05
C MET A 7 -6.82 -8.36 27.55
N ARG A 8 -6.49 -7.25 28.23
CA ARG A 8 -6.28 -7.22 29.67
C ARG A 8 -7.58 -7.49 30.45
N GLN A 9 -8.68 -6.91 30.00
CA GLN A 9 -10.00 -7.18 30.60
C GLN A 9 -10.36 -8.66 30.46
N ARG A 10 -10.16 -9.22 29.26
CA ARG A 10 -10.42 -10.64 29.03
C ARG A 10 -9.55 -11.56 29.90
N ALA A 11 -8.30 -11.18 30.15
CA ALA A 11 -7.43 -11.90 31.10
C ALA A 11 -8.00 -11.85 32.51
N ILE A 12 -8.45 -10.68 32.99
CA ILE A 12 -9.07 -10.51 34.32
C ILE A 12 -10.30 -11.41 34.48
N ASP A 13 -11.16 -11.43 33.44
CA ASP A 13 -12.39 -12.25 33.45
C ASP A 13 -12.11 -13.75 33.55
N ARG A 14 -10.85 -14.16 33.31
CA ARG A 14 -10.34 -15.54 33.43
C ARG A 14 -9.46 -15.77 34.65
N GLY A 15 -9.41 -14.83 35.60
CA GLY A 15 -8.57 -14.91 36.77
C GLY A 15 -7.06 -14.80 36.48
N LEU A 16 -6.72 -14.08 35.39
CA LEU A 16 -5.36 -13.82 34.90
C LEU A 16 -5.07 -12.33 34.86
N ARG A 17 -3.79 -11.97 34.84
CA ARG A 17 -3.31 -10.59 34.61
C ARG A 17 -2.31 -10.58 33.47
N LEU A 18 -2.61 -9.80 32.43
CA LEU A 18 -1.71 -9.58 31.30
C LEU A 18 -0.95 -8.27 31.51
N ASN A 19 0.37 -8.35 31.58
CA ASN A 19 1.27 -7.21 31.72
C ASN A 19 2.59 -7.45 30.94
N GLU A 20 3.59 -6.59 31.15
CA GLU A 20 4.90 -6.66 30.50
C GLU A 20 5.74 -7.90 30.87
N PHE A 21 5.35 -8.63 31.90
CA PHE A 21 6.01 -9.88 32.31
C PHE A 21 5.31 -11.13 31.79
N GLY A 22 4.15 -10.97 31.15
CA GLY A 22 3.38 -12.05 30.57
C GLY A 22 1.96 -12.18 31.12
N LEU A 23 1.44 -13.40 31.11
CA LEU A 23 0.09 -13.74 31.54
C LEU A 23 0.17 -14.52 32.89
N ILE A 24 -0.21 -13.86 33.98
CA ILE A 24 0.04 -14.32 35.36
C ILE A 24 -1.29 -14.64 36.05
N PRO A 25 -1.42 -15.78 36.79
CA PRO A 25 -2.58 -16.04 37.64
C PRO A 25 -2.81 -14.95 38.68
N GLU A 26 -4.07 -14.49 38.82
CA GLU A 26 -4.40 -13.34 39.69
C GLU A 26 -4.03 -13.56 41.15
N ASP A 27 -4.15 -14.78 41.64
CA ASP A 27 -3.77 -15.18 43.01
C ASP A 27 -2.26 -15.02 43.26
N LYS A 28 -1.44 -14.96 42.21
CA LYS A 28 0.02 -14.79 42.31
C LYS A 28 0.47 -13.33 42.23
N VAL A 29 -0.35 -12.44 41.66
CA VAL A 29 0.03 -11.03 41.40
C VAL A 29 0.39 -10.28 42.69
N GLY A 30 -0.29 -10.55 43.82
CA GLY A 30 -0.05 -9.87 45.09
C GLY A 30 1.27 -10.27 45.81
N GLU A 31 1.86 -11.39 45.43
CA GLU A 31 3.07 -11.96 46.02
C GLU A 31 4.35 -11.54 45.29
N LEU A 32 4.22 -10.92 44.11
CA LEU A 32 5.32 -10.75 43.14
C LEU A 32 5.74 -9.29 43.01
N LYS A 33 7.04 -9.05 43.12
CA LYS A 33 7.66 -7.75 42.80
C LYS A 33 8.67 -7.90 41.67
N GLY A 34 8.50 -7.12 40.60
CA GLY A 34 9.47 -7.02 39.50
C GLY A 34 9.66 -8.32 38.71
N MET A 35 10.92 -8.70 38.46
CA MET A 35 11.26 -9.87 37.62
C MET A 35 10.77 -11.23 38.15
N ASP A 36 10.42 -11.33 39.42
CA ASP A 36 9.86 -12.56 39.97
C ASP A 36 8.49 -12.90 39.35
N ALA A 37 7.77 -11.90 38.86
CA ALA A 37 6.50 -12.11 38.20
C ALA A 37 6.62 -12.95 36.89
N ALA A 38 7.72 -12.84 36.17
CA ALA A 38 7.95 -13.61 34.94
C ALA A 38 8.05 -15.12 35.20
N ALA A 39 8.51 -15.52 36.41
CA ALA A 39 8.62 -16.93 36.78
C ALA A 39 7.25 -17.62 36.98
N PHE A 40 6.18 -16.86 37.19
CA PHE A 40 4.81 -17.36 37.34
C PHE A 40 3.95 -17.12 36.09
N SER A 41 4.50 -16.49 35.04
CA SER A 41 3.80 -16.35 33.77
C SER A 41 3.48 -17.71 33.20
N LEU A 42 2.26 -17.86 32.69
CA LEU A 42 1.92 -19.00 31.84
C LEU A 42 2.93 -19.07 30.70
N MET A 43 3.38 -20.30 30.38
CA MET A 43 4.38 -20.46 29.34
C MET A 43 3.80 -20.02 27.98
N ALA A 44 4.36 -18.95 27.44
CA ALA A 44 4.05 -18.45 26.11
C ALA A 44 5.38 -18.19 25.38
N THR A 45 5.63 -18.94 24.32
CA THR A 45 6.85 -18.81 23.51
C THR A 45 6.75 -17.69 22.49
N ASP A 46 5.52 -17.26 22.21
CA ASP A 46 5.18 -16.23 21.22
C ASP A 46 3.83 -15.58 21.57
N GLU A 47 3.42 -14.58 20.80
CA GLU A 47 2.13 -13.91 21.00
C GLU A 47 0.93 -14.85 20.77
N ALA A 48 1.02 -15.77 19.81
CA ALA A 48 -0.10 -16.69 19.53
C ALA A 48 -0.44 -17.56 20.76
N ALA A 49 0.56 -17.96 21.54
CA ALA A 49 0.36 -18.68 22.79
C ALA A 49 -0.38 -17.84 23.84
N ILE A 50 -0.15 -16.52 23.89
CA ILE A 50 -0.91 -15.62 24.78
C ILE A 50 -2.39 -15.58 24.37
N TYR A 51 -2.69 -15.46 23.08
CA TYR A 51 -4.06 -15.51 22.59
C TYR A 51 -4.73 -16.86 22.89
N ALA A 52 -4.02 -17.97 22.66
CA ALA A 52 -4.51 -19.31 22.97
C ALA A 52 -4.86 -19.49 24.45
N HIS A 53 -4.06 -18.96 25.38
CA HIS A 53 -4.37 -18.98 26.81
C HIS A 53 -5.62 -18.15 27.19
N LEU A 54 -6.03 -17.25 26.32
CA LEU A 54 -7.24 -16.44 26.46
C LEU A 54 -8.43 -16.96 25.64
N ASP A 55 -8.33 -18.20 25.10
CA ASP A 55 -9.33 -18.82 24.22
C ASP A 55 -9.65 -17.94 23.00
N LEU A 56 -8.60 -17.46 22.34
CA LEU A 56 -8.68 -16.66 21.13
C LEU A 56 -7.81 -17.25 20.04
N ALA A 57 -8.27 -17.14 18.79
CA ALA A 57 -7.38 -17.22 17.65
C ALA A 57 -6.40 -16.03 17.68
N TYR A 58 -5.22 -16.21 17.11
CA TYR A 58 -4.24 -15.13 17.01
C TYR A 58 -4.78 -13.97 16.18
N VAL A 59 -4.76 -12.78 16.74
CA VAL A 59 -5.15 -11.56 16.03
C VAL A 59 -3.90 -10.91 15.44
N PRO A 60 -3.76 -10.84 14.11
CA PRO A 60 -2.68 -10.13 13.47
C PRO A 60 -2.60 -8.65 13.89
N PRO A 61 -1.38 -8.05 13.97
CA PRO A 61 -1.20 -6.66 14.39
C PRO A 61 -2.07 -5.66 13.62
N GLU A 62 -2.31 -5.90 12.34
CA GLU A 62 -3.09 -5.08 11.42
C GLU A 62 -4.57 -4.94 11.84
N LEU A 63 -5.09 -5.91 12.60
CA LEU A 63 -6.48 -5.92 13.06
C LEU A 63 -6.68 -5.38 14.49
N ARG A 64 -5.61 -5.00 15.22
CA ARG A 64 -5.65 -4.66 16.65
C ARG A 64 -6.12 -3.23 16.92
N GLU A 65 -7.32 -2.88 16.47
CA GLU A 65 -7.88 -1.52 16.58
C GLU A 65 -9.11 -1.42 17.48
N ASP A 66 -9.53 -2.50 18.13
CA ASP A 66 -10.74 -2.59 18.97
C ASP A 66 -12.02 -2.29 18.17
N MET A 67 -12.10 -2.92 16.97
CA MET A 67 -13.24 -2.82 16.07
C MET A 67 -14.00 -4.15 15.93
N GLY A 68 -13.93 -5.01 16.98
CA GLY A 68 -14.62 -6.31 17.02
C GLY A 68 -13.71 -7.52 16.76
N GLU A 69 -12.40 -7.30 16.60
CA GLU A 69 -11.45 -8.38 16.30
C GLU A 69 -11.32 -9.39 17.46
N VAL A 70 -11.56 -8.98 18.71
CA VAL A 70 -11.49 -9.90 19.87
C VAL A 70 -12.66 -10.88 19.84
N GLU A 71 -13.86 -10.41 19.54
CA GLU A 71 -15.04 -11.25 19.35
C GLU A 71 -14.90 -12.14 18.10
N ALA A 72 -14.38 -11.60 17.00
CA ALA A 72 -14.11 -12.37 15.80
C ALA A 72 -13.09 -13.49 16.07
N ALA A 73 -12.02 -13.20 16.81
CA ALA A 73 -11.02 -14.19 17.21
C ALA A 73 -11.61 -15.30 18.11
N GLN A 74 -12.57 -14.95 18.97
CA GLN A 74 -13.26 -15.93 19.81
C GLN A 74 -14.15 -16.85 18.97
N ASN A 75 -14.80 -16.32 17.93
CA ASN A 75 -15.78 -17.04 17.13
C ASN A 75 -15.14 -17.78 15.94
N GLY A 76 -13.87 -17.51 15.63
CA GLY A 76 -13.19 -18.03 14.43
C GLY A 76 -13.56 -17.30 13.14
N ASP A 77 -14.00 -16.04 13.26
CA ASP A 77 -14.50 -15.20 12.15
C ASP A 77 -13.50 -14.09 11.76
N LEU A 78 -12.21 -14.23 12.12
CA LEU A 78 -11.19 -13.28 11.67
C LEU A 78 -11.09 -13.29 10.13
N PRO A 79 -10.95 -12.11 9.50
CA PRO A 79 -10.76 -12.06 8.06
C PRO A 79 -9.42 -12.63 7.64
N ASP A 80 -9.38 -13.24 6.47
CA ASP A 80 -8.13 -13.59 5.79
C ASP A 80 -7.47 -12.31 5.31
N LEU A 81 -6.25 -12.05 5.77
CA LEU A 81 -5.48 -10.88 5.36
C LEU A 81 -4.67 -11.16 4.10
N ILE A 82 -4.50 -10.11 3.30
CA ILE A 82 -3.61 -10.16 2.14
C ILE A 82 -2.17 -10.37 2.61
N GLU A 83 -1.50 -11.37 2.04
CA GLU A 83 -0.08 -11.63 2.23
C GLU A 83 0.74 -11.13 1.04
N THR A 84 2.05 -10.97 1.24
CA THR A 84 2.97 -10.54 0.17
C THR A 84 2.91 -11.46 -1.06
N SER A 85 2.65 -12.75 -0.87
CA SER A 85 2.47 -13.75 -1.94
C SER A 85 1.23 -13.53 -2.81
N ASP A 86 0.23 -12.79 -2.30
CA ASP A 86 -1.00 -12.49 -3.02
C ASP A 86 -0.84 -11.32 -3.99
N ILE A 87 0.18 -10.49 -3.79
CA ILE A 87 0.48 -9.34 -4.65
C ILE A 87 0.99 -9.85 -5.99
N LYS A 88 0.28 -9.53 -7.07
CA LYS A 88 0.60 -9.94 -8.44
C LYS A 88 1.14 -8.82 -9.32
N GLY A 89 1.22 -7.62 -8.79
CA GLY A 89 1.77 -6.46 -9.48
C GLY A 89 1.49 -5.16 -8.74
N ALA A 90 2.02 -4.06 -9.24
CA ALA A 90 1.81 -2.72 -8.72
C ALA A 90 1.66 -1.71 -9.88
N LEU A 91 0.80 -0.72 -9.69
CA LEU A 91 0.72 0.47 -10.55
C LEU A 91 1.49 1.63 -9.91
N HIS A 92 1.72 2.70 -10.72
CA HIS A 92 2.30 3.95 -10.27
C HIS A 92 3.72 3.80 -9.73
N ASN A 93 4.62 3.38 -10.62
CA ASN A 93 6.05 3.27 -10.34
C ASN A 93 6.85 4.18 -11.28
N HIS A 94 7.92 4.79 -10.74
CA HIS A 94 8.78 5.70 -11.47
C HIS A 94 10.10 5.03 -11.85
N THR A 95 10.61 5.39 -13.02
CA THR A 95 11.93 4.95 -13.51
C THR A 95 12.92 6.11 -13.52
N THR A 96 14.15 5.84 -13.97
CA THR A 96 15.16 6.88 -14.24
C THR A 96 14.77 7.83 -15.38
N LEU A 97 13.60 7.64 -16.00
CA LEU A 97 13.07 8.62 -16.95
C LEU A 97 12.60 9.90 -16.24
N SER A 98 12.13 9.79 -14.99
CA SER A 98 11.83 10.92 -14.13
C SER A 98 12.74 10.91 -12.88
N ASP A 99 12.21 10.62 -11.72
CA ASP A 99 12.93 10.65 -10.44
C ASP A 99 13.15 9.30 -9.78
N GLY A 100 12.79 8.21 -10.45
CA GLY A 100 13.08 6.86 -9.98
C GLY A 100 14.57 6.53 -10.01
N GLU A 101 15.01 5.63 -9.14
CA GLU A 101 16.42 5.23 -9.03
C GLU A 101 16.80 4.04 -9.95
N ALA A 102 15.82 3.32 -10.49
CA ALA A 102 16.04 2.15 -11.31
C ALA A 102 15.56 2.35 -12.76
N SER A 103 16.28 1.72 -13.69
CA SER A 103 15.85 1.70 -15.09
C SER A 103 14.58 0.86 -15.29
N LEU A 104 13.88 1.10 -16.39
CA LEU A 104 12.72 0.30 -16.80
C LEU A 104 13.02 -1.21 -16.78
N GLU A 105 14.18 -1.61 -17.30
CA GLU A 105 14.62 -3.01 -17.34
C GLU A 105 14.81 -3.58 -15.94
N MET A 106 15.52 -2.84 -15.05
CA MET A 106 15.73 -3.27 -13.67
C MET A 106 14.42 -3.42 -12.89
N MET A 107 13.48 -2.51 -13.11
CA MET A 107 12.15 -2.56 -12.49
C MET A 107 11.38 -3.79 -12.94
N ALA A 108 11.34 -4.06 -14.25
CA ALA A 108 10.69 -5.23 -14.82
C ALA A 108 11.29 -6.55 -14.33
N ASP A 109 12.63 -6.64 -14.32
CA ASP A 109 13.35 -7.84 -13.85
C ASP A 109 13.10 -8.10 -12.36
N THR A 110 13.04 -7.04 -11.55
CA THR A 110 12.76 -7.16 -10.12
C THR A 110 11.32 -7.64 -9.88
N ALA A 111 10.35 -7.06 -10.55
CA ALA A 111 8.95 -7.47 -10.44
C ALA A 111 8.76 -8.96 -10.82
N ARG A 112 9.41 -9.40 -11.90
CA ARG A 112 9.39 -10.80 -12.33
C ARG A 112 10.04 -11.75 -11.30
N LYS A 113 11.17 -11.34 -10.70
CA LYS A 113 11.83 -12.11 -9.61
C LYS A 113 10.97 -12.20 -8.36
N MET A 114 10.11 -11.21 -8.08
CA MET A 114 9.13 -11.23 -7.01
C MET A 114 7.92 -12.13 -7.31
N GLY A 115 7.84 -12.69 -8.52
CA GLY A 115 6.71 -13.52 -8.95
C GLY A 115 5.47 -12.73 -9.34
N TRP A 116 5.63 -11.46 -9.69
CA TRP A 116 4.54 -10.63 -10.19
C TRP A 116 4.25 -10.96 -11.67
N ASN A 117 3.01 -10.76 -12.06
CA ASN A 117 2.55 -10.95 -13.44
C ASN A 117 2.51 -9.64 -14.23
N TRP A 118 2.61 -8.50 -13.56
CA TRP A 118 2.58 -7.19 -14.22
C TRP A 118 3.22 -6.09 -13.37
N LEU A 119 3.61 -5.00 -14.04
CA LEU A 119 4.08 -3.76 -13.41
C LEU A 119 3.62 -2.57 -14.24
N GLY A 120 3.04 -1.56 -13.59
CA GLY A 120 2.66 -0.30 -14.23
C GLY A 120 3.72 0.78 -13.97
N ILE A 121 4.23 1.38 -15.04
CA ILE A 121 5.15 2.52 -14.99
C ILE A 121 4.34 3.80 -15.22
N ALA A 122 4.63 4.83 -14.41
CA ALA A 122 3.97 6.14 -14.47
C ALA A 122 4.95 7.25 -14.09
N ASP A 123 5.96 7.46 -14.91
CA ASP A 123 6.92 8.56 -14.71
C ASP A 123 6.21 9.92 -14.69
N HIS A 124 6.77 10.89 -13.97
CA HIS A 124 6.19 12.23 -13.86
C HIS A 124 6.12 12.97 -15.18
N SER A 125 5.10 13.80 -15.34
CA SER A 125 4.90 14.70 -16.46
C SER A 125 5.75 15.98 -16.37
N PRO A 126 5.94 16.75 -17.47
CA PRO A 126 6.97 17.79 -17.58
C PRO A 126 6.85 18.95 -16.60
N THR A 127 5.66 19.27 -16.10
CA THR A 127 5.46 20.41 -15.17
C THR A 127 6.18 20.17 -13.84
N LEU A 128 6.34 18.94 -13.40
CA LEU A 128 7.09 18.61 -12.18
C LEU A 128 8.60 18.59 -12.43
N LYS A 129 9.19 19.76 -12.62
CA LYS A 129 10.61 19.92 -12.95
C LYS A 129 11.56 19.37 -11.88
N ILE A 130 11.16 19.38 -10.61
CA ILE A 130 11.97 18.85 -9.50
C ILE A 130 12.15 17.33 -9.60
N ALA A 131 11.18 16.65 -10.20
CA ALA A 131 11.22 15.21 -10.48
C ALA A 131 11.75 14.91 -11.90
N ASN A 132 12.27 15.88 -12.62
CA ASN A 132 12.76 15.73 -14.00
C ASN A 132 11.71 15.11 -14.92
N GLY A 133 10.44 15.57 -14.83
CA GLY A 133 9.30 14.99 -15.53
C GLY A 133 9.51 14.82 -17.04
N ALA A 134 9.04 13.69 -17.55
CA ALA A 134 9.30 13.22 -18.90
C ALA A 134 8.61 14.07 -19.97
N SER A 135 9.33 14.42 -21.04
CA SER A 135 8.72 15.04 -22.22
C SER A 135 7.80 14.06 -22.95
N ALA A 136 6.91 14.60 -23.81
CA ALA A 136 6.04 13.77 -24.65
C ALA A 136 6.86 12.81 -25.55
N GLU A 137 8.00 13.27 -26.08
CA GLU A 137 8.88 12.44 -26.92
C GLU A 137 9.50 11.30 -26.14
N ASP A 138 10.03 11.58 -24.92
CA ASP A 138 10.65 10.57 -24.05
C ASP A 138 9.62 9.54 -23.58
N LEU A 139 8.41 10.00 -23.20
CA LEU A 139 7.31 9.14 -22.79
C LEU A 139 6.88 8.20 -23.93
N LEU A 140 6.69 8.72 -25.15
CA LEU A 140 6.37 7.89 -26.32
C LEU A 140 7.50 6.93 -26.68
N GLN A 141 8.77 7.32 -26.47
CA GLN A 141 9.92 6.41 -26.67
C GLN A 141 9.92 5.28 -25.62
N GLN A 142 9.63 5.59 -24.37
CA GLN A 142 9.46 4.56 -23.32
C GLN A 142 8.34 3.58 -23.70
N GLY A 143 7.21 4.08 -24.19
CA GLY A 143 6.10 3.25 -24.67
C GLY A 143 6.49 2.28 -25.80
N ARG A 144 7.32 2.73 -26.76
CA ARG A 144 7.86 1.83 -27.80
C ARG A 144 8.71 0.71 -27.20
N THR A 145 9.54 1.05 -26.20
CA THR A 145 10.39 0.07 -25.50
C THR A 145 9.53 -0.94 -24.71
N ILE A 146 8.50 -0.48 -24.01
CA ILE A 146 7.56 -1.33 -23.27
C ILE A 146 6.82 -2.28 -24.22
N LYS A 147 6.32 -1.77 -25.35
CA LYS A 147 5.66 -2.59 -26.39
C LYS A 147 6.60 -3.69 -26.92
N GLN A 148 7.90 -3.36 -27.11
CA GLN A 148 8.88 -4.36 -27.54
C GLN A 148 9.11 -5.43 -26.47
N TYR A 149 9.34 -5.05 -25.20
CA TYR A 149 9.54 -6.00 -24.10
C TYR A 149 8.33 -6.94 -23.95
N ASN A 150 7.12 -6.39 -23.95
CA ASN A 150 5.90 -7.20 -23.86
C ASN A 150 5.78 -8.21 -25.02
N ALA A 151 6.17 -7.81 -26.25
CA ALA A 151 6.15 -8.70 -27.41
C ALA A 151 7.19 -9.82 -27.29
N ASP A 152 8.41 -9.50 -26.83
CA ASP A 152 9.50 -10.46 -26.66
C ASP A 152 9.13 -11.49 -25.57
N TRP A 153 8.62 -11.04 -24.41
CA TRP A 153 8.16 -11.93 -23.36
C TRP A 153 7.00 -12.83 -23.78
N ALA A 154 6.04 -12.29 -24.53
CA ALA A 154 4.93 -13.11 -25.04
C ALA A 154 5.44 -14.21 -26.00
N ASN A 155 6.43 -13.90 -26.88
CA ASN A 155 7.06 -14.88 -27.77
C ASN A 155 7.82 -15.96 -27.00
N ASP A 156 8.45 -15.58 -25.89
CA ASP A 156 9.21 -16.50 -25.02
C ASP A 156 8.32 -17.28 -24.03
N GLY A 157 7.00 -17.05 -24.05
CA GLY A 157 6.03 -17.69 -23.15
C GLY A 157 6.13 -17.22 -21.69
N VAL A 158 6.65 -16.02 -21.47
CA VAL A 158 6.73 -15.39 -20.14
C VAL A 158 5.42 -14.69 -19.81
N ASP A 159 4.79 -15.10 -18.71
CA ASP A 159 3.55 -14.48 -18.19
C ASP A 159 3.86 -13.24 -17.35
N PHE A 160 4.28 -12.17 -18.03
CA PHE A 160 4.55 -10.86 -17.43
C PHE A 160 4.24 -9.74 -18.41
N ARG A 161 3.66 -8.64 -17.91
CA ARG A 161 3.32 -7.45 -18.72
C ARG A 161 3.73 -6.16 -18.02
N LEU A 162 4.36 -5.26 -18.76
CA LEU A 162 4.47 -3.85 -18.39
C LEU A 162 3.25 -3.08 -18.91
N PHE A 163 2.67 -2.24 -18.04
CA PHE A 163 1.70 -1.22 -18.43
C PHE A 163 2.41 0.12 -18.53
N HIS A 164 2.16 0.82 -19.63
CA HIS A 164 2.72 2.13 -19.92
C HIS A 164 1.75 3.22 -19.48
N GLY A 165 2.11 4.01 -18.49
CA GLY A 165 1.33 5.13 -17.99
C GLY A 165 2.15 6.39 -17.79
N VAL A 166 1.52 7.39 -17.20
CA VAL A 166 2.14 8.64 -16.75
C VAL A 166 1.48 9.11 -15.46
N GLU A 167 2.26 9.66 -14.54
CA GLU A 167 1.73 10.50 -13.47
C GLU A 167 1.67 11.94 -13.99
N SER A 168 0.47 12.35 -14.40
CA SER A 168 0.22 13.65 -14.98
C SER A 168 -0.18 14.66 -13.93
N ASP A 169 0.54 15.79 -13.88
CA ASP A 169 0.10 16.95 -13.09
C ASP A 169 -1.28 17.41 -13.57
N ILE A 170 -2.13 17.78 -12.58
CA ILE A 170 -3.37 18.49 -12.84
C ILE A 170 -3.07 19.97 -12.96
N LEU A 171 -3.19 20.51 -14.16
CA LEU A 171 -2.95 21.90 -14.46
C LEU A 171 -4.20 22.76 -14.23
N GLU A 172 -4.03 24.10 -14.30
CA GLU A 172 -5.12 25.06 -14.17
C GLU A 172 -6.26 24.75 -15.17
N GLY A 173 -7.49 24.77 -14.66
CA GLY A 173 -8.69 24.45 -15.41
C GLY A 173 -9.01 22.95 -15.48
N GLY A 174 -8.29 22.11 -14.72
CA GLY A 174 -8.49 20.65 -14.72
C GLY A 174 -7.94 19.97 -15.97
N LYS A 175 -6.84 20.49 -16.55
CA LYS A 175 -6.16 19.89 -17.70
C LYS A 175 -5.07 18.94 -17.24
N LEU A 176 -4.81 17.91 -18.02
CA LEU A 176 -3.65 17.05 -17.87
C LEU A 176 -2.41 17.64 -18.56
N ASP A 177 -1.21 17.31 -18.08
CA ASP A 177 0.04 17.95 -18.49
C ASP A 177 0.62 17.46 -19.83
N HIS A 178 0.04 16.43 -20.42
CA HIS A 178 0.35 15.99 -21.79
C HIS A 178 -0.82 16.23 -22.73
N PRO A 179 -0.57 16.44 -24.05
CA PRO A 179 -1.63 16.51 -25.06
C PRO A 179 -2.45 15.21 -25.14
N ASP A 180 -3.72 15.32 -25.51
CA ASP A 180 -4.65 14.19 -25.57
C ASP A 180 -4.20 13.07 -26.51
N ASP A 181 -3.54 13.40 -27.62
CA ASP A 181 -2.99 12.42 -28.54
C ASP A 181 -1.83 11.60 -27.94
N VAL A 182 -1.04 12.19 -27.05
CA VAL A 182 -0.01 11.48 -26.28
C VAL A 182 -0.66 10.61 -25.22
N LEU A 183 -1.64 11.14 -24.48
CA LEU A 183 -2.36 10.40 -23.43
C LEU A 183 -3.10 9.19 -24.01
N ALA A 184 -3.61 9.27 -25.23
CA ALA A 184 -4.31 8.18 -25.91
C ALA A 184 -3.39 6.99 -26.29
N GLU A 185 -2.06 7.16 -26.29
CA GLU A 185 -1.09 6.08 -26.53
C GLU A 185 -0.74 5.28 -25.27
N LEU A 186 -1.22 5.72 -24.10
CA LEU A 186 -0.92 5.12 -22.80
C LEU A 186 -1.95 4.04 -22.43
N ASP A 187 -1.51 3.07 -21.61
CA ASP A 187 -2.41 2.10 -21.02
C ASP A 187 -3.23 2.72 -19.86
N TYR A 188 -2.65 3.71 -19.13
CA TYR A 188 -3.33 4.40 -18.02
C TYR A 188 -2.68 5.75 -17.67
N VAL A 189 -3.45 6.61 -17.03
CA VAL A 189 -3.02 7.92 -16.52
C VAL A 189 -3.39 8.05 -15.05
N VAL A 190 -2.41 8.40 -14.22
CA VAL A 190 -2.61 8.83 -12.84
C VAL A 190 -2.62 10.35 -12.85
N ALA A 191 -3.75 10.97 -12.50
CA ALA A 191 -3.86 12.41 -12.40
C ALA A 191 -3.56 12.85 -10.95
N SER A 192 -2.52 13.64 -10.75
CA SER A 192 -2.01 14.00 -9.42
C SER A 192 -1.94 15.49 -9.17
N VAL A 193 -2.17 15.89 -7.92
CA VAL A 193 -2.00 17.25 -7.42
C VAL A 193 -0.65 17.39 -6.75
N HIS A 194 0.29 18.07 -7.40
CA HIS A 194 1.59 18.36 -6.81
C HIS A 194 1.70 19.80 -6.30
N ALA A 195 2.67 20.04 -5.42
CA ALA A 195 2.86 21.35 -4.77
C ALA A 195 3.21 22.49 -5.76
N MET A 196 3.67 22.16 -6.96
CA MET A 196 4.01 23.13 -8.03
C MET A 196 2.76 23.66 -8.73
N THR A 197 1.65 22.98 -8.68
CA THR A 197 0.36 23.44 -9.16
C THR A 197 -0.30 24.33 -8.10
N LYS A 198 -0.91 25.44 -8.52
CA LYS A 198 -1.40 26.50 -7.60
C LYS A 198 -2.65 26.10 -6.79
N TRP A 199 -2.75 24.86 -6.34
CA TRP A 199 -3.90 24.37 -5.57
C TRP A 199 -4.00 24.96 -4.17
N ARG A 200 -2.87 25.28 -3.53
CA ARG A 200 -2.84 25.86 -2.19
C ARG A 200 -3.31 27.32 -2.21
N GLY A 201 -4.29 27.62 -1.37
CA GLY A 201 -4.83 28.98 -1.19
C GLY A 201 -5.90 29.38 -2.19
N ARG A 202 -6.36 28.45 -3.03
CA ARG A 202 -7.55 28.61 -3.88
C ARG A 202 -8.82 28.27 -3.11
N ASP A 203 -9.94 28.67 -3.66
CA ASP A 203 -11.26 28.31 -3.15
C ASP A 203 -11.51 26.80 -3.25
N GLU A 204 -12.07 26.20 -2.21
CA GLU A 204 -12.35 24.77 -2.15
C GLU A 204 -13.30 24.31 -3.27
N LEU A 205 -14.28 25.14 -3.61
CA LEU A 205 -15.24 24.85 -4.67
C LEU A 205 -14.55 24.83 -6.05
N GLU A 206 -13.66 25.81 -6.32
CA GLU A 206 -12.85 25.82 -7.55
C GLU A 206 -12.00 24.56 -7.68
N ASN A 207 -11.30 24.17 -6.61
CA ASN A 207 -10.48 22.95 -6.62
C ASN A 207 -11.34 21.71 -6.87
N THR A 208 -12.50 21.62 -6.23
CA THR A 208 -13.45 20.52 -6.43
C THR A 208 -13.95 20.46 -7.87
N GLU A 209 -14.31 21.59 -8.47
CA GLU A 209 -14.76 21.64 -9.86
C GLU A 209 -13.64 21.23 -10.85
N GLU A 210 -12.39 21.59 -10.57
CA GLU A 210 -11.27 21.14 -11.38
C GLU A 210 -11.01 19.64 -11.26
N LEU A 211 -11.05 19.08 -10.05
CA LEU A 211 -10.98 17.64 -9.85
C LEU A 211 -12.09 16.90 -10.57
N MET A 212 -13.30 17.39 -10.52
CA MET A 212 -14.43 16.78 -11.26
C MET A 212 -14.17 16.76 -12.76
N ARG A 213 -13.61 17.84 -13.34
CA ARG A 213 -13.26 17.86 -14.79
C ARG A 213 -12.18 16.84 -15.12
N VAL A 214 -11.19 16.66 -14.22
CA VAL A 214 -10.12 15.66 -14.40
C VAL A 214 -10.69 14.24 -14.31
N ILE A 215 -11.59 13.98 -13.35
CA ILE A 215 -12.24 12.68 -13.20
C ILE A 215 -13.08 12.33 -14.44
N ASP A 216 -13.74 13.33 -15.03
CA ASP A 216 -14.54 13.18 -16.25
C ASP A 216 -13.69 13.09 -17.54
N HIS A 217 -12.37 13.33 -17.44
CA HIS A 217 -11.48 13.27 -18.60
C HIS A 217 -11.28 11.81 -19.05
N PRO A 218 -11.48 11.48 -20.34
CA PRO A 218 -11.48 10.10 -20.82
C PRO A 218 -10.15 9.36 -20.64
N ALA A 219 -9.03 10.08 -20.53
CA ALA A 219 -7.72 9.47 -20.28
C ALA A 219 -7.44 9.21 -18.79
N THR A 220 -8.18 9.81 -17.86
CA THR A 220 -7.93 9.62 -16.42
C THR A 220 -8.43 8.25 -15.95
N ASN A 221 -7.53 7.44 -15.39
CA ASN A 221 -7.85 6.13 -14.85
C ASN A 221 -7.72 6.08 -13.32
N VAL A 222 -6.79 6.86 -12.77
CA VAL A 222 -6.49 6.90 -11.35
C VAL A 222 -6.37 8.36 -10.92
N LEU A 223 -6.89 8.69 -9.75
CA LEU A 223 -6.62 9.96 -9.06
C LEU A 223 -5.58 9.69 -7.97
N GLY A 224 -4.43 10.40 -8.03
CA GLY A 224 -3.29 10.27 -7.13
C GLY A 224 -3.28 11.31 -6.02
#